data_d9fa1a020ad9bac28e6fb41d4bfd6a51
#
_entry.id   d9fa1a020ad9bac28e6fb41d4bfd6a51
#
_cell.length_a   1.000
_cell.length_b   1.000
_cell.length_c   1.000
_cell.angle_alpha   90.00
_cell.angle_beta   90.00
_cell.angle_gamma   90.00
#
_symmetry.space_group_name_H-M   'P 1'
#
loop_
_entity.id
_entity.type
_entity.pdbx_description
1 polymer ?
#
loop_
_entity_poly.entity_id
_entity_poly.type
_entity_poly.pdbx_seq_one_letter_code
_entity_poly.pdbx_strand_id
1 'polypeptide(L)'
;MLEILVVPACFLAAGLIGFRLGTPPRVAGGLAVVGCAHLLAFLAANQALTTAGSTAGWIHLVSQWLFLTGFAAFVWLAATYPTQRPSMVLIACAGALTVAGPLVAAVSGPTPSILDDQRQFGPVVHVLPSSLSAVGAVSLILLPAIAVVTFAVRYQRGTADDREAMGWPIAGLAVIVILVIAGTTLGGERQAVVTALFLLGAPVFPLALAFGPVLHRLDGLSADLAEIRARVRARPTVPPHVLARLSPRDLTVLESMAEGMANPAIARSMHLSLSSVEKHVTSIFRKLEVSEGPEVHRRVAAVVAYRDAVETAQDAQQMPLN
;
A
#
# COMPACT_ATOMS: atom_id res chain seq x y z
N MET A 1 -22.88 9.52 -19.55
CA MET A 1 -21.65 10.34 -19.45
C MET A 1 -21.02 10.36 -18.05
N LEU A 2 -21.81 10.53 -16.97
CA LEU A 2 -21.28 10.46 -15.60
C LEU A 2 -20.62 9.11 -15.28
N GLU A 3 -21.16 8.01 -15.76
CA GLU A 3 -20.66 6.64 -15.51
C GLU A 3 -19.22 6.42 -16.03
N ILE A 4 -18.88 7.02 -17.16
CA ILE A 4 -17.56 6.90 -17.79
C ILE A 4 -16.47 7.61 -16.96
N LEU A 5 -16.86 8.66 -16.21
CA LEU A 5 -15.92 9.44 -15.39
C LEU A 5 -15.63 8.79 -14.03
N VAL A 6 -16.44 7.83 -13.58
CA VAL A 6 -16.29 7.20 -12.26
C VAL A 6 -14.97 6.45 -12.16
N VAL A 7 -14.62 5.62 -13.14
CA VAL A 7 -13.39 4.83 -13.11
C VAL A 7 -12.13 5.70 -13.03
N PRO A 8 -11.93 6.69 -13.94
CA PRO A 8 -10.81 7.63 -13.84
C PRO A 8 -10.78 8.41 -12.53
N ALA A 9 -11.94 8.85 -12.04
CA ALA A 9 -12.03 9.55 -10.76
C ALA A 9 -11.59 8.66 -9.58
N CYS A 10 -11.94 7.37 -9.60
CA CYS A 10 -11.48 6.40 -8.59
C CYS A 10 -9.95 6.25 -8.60
N PHE A 11 -9.31 6.18 -9.79
CA PHE A 11 -7.85 6.13 -9.89
C PHE A 11 -7.20 7.40 -9.35
N LEU A 12 -7.73 8.56 -9.72
CA LEU A 12 -7.23 9.85 -9.22
C LEU A 12 -7.37 9.95 -7.71
N ALA A 13 -8.55 9.64 -7.17
CA ALA A 13 -8.81 9.66 -5.73
C ALA A 13 -7.90 8.69 -4.98
N ALA A 14 -7.75 7.45 -5.48
CA ALA A 14 -6.85 6.46 -4.89
C ALA A 14 -5.40 6.94 -4.86
N GLY A 15 -4.93 7.59 -5.93
CA GLY A 15 -3.60 8.20 -5.98
C GLY A 15 -3.42 9.30 -4.94
N LEU A 16 -4.38 10.23 -4.85
CA LEU A 16 -4.35 11.35 -3.89
C LEU A 16 -4.43 10.86 -2.43
N ILE A 17 -5.31 9.90 -2.16
CA ILE A 17 -5.44 9.29 -0.84
C ILE A 17 -4.15 8.54 -0.49
N GLY A 18 -3.60 7.78 -1.45
CA GLY A 18 -2.35 7.05 -1.29
C GLY A 18 -1.18 7.95 -0.89
N PHE A 19 -1.04 9.14 -1.49
CA PHE A 19 -0.05 10.13 -1.07
C PHE A 19 -0.20 10.54 0.40
N ARG A 20 -1.45 10.71 0.87
CA ARG A 20 -1.75 11.07 2.27
C ARG A 20 -1.42 9.94 3.25
N LEU A 21 -1.57 8.70 2.84
CA LEU A 21 -1.37 7.50 3.66
C LEU A 21 0.04 6.93 3.58
N GLY A 22 0.96 7.58 2.86
CA GLY A 22 2.35 7.13 2.74
C GLY A 22 2.55 5.95 1.79
N THR A 23 1.63 5.72 0.85
CA THR A 23 1.85 4.83 -0.29
C THR A 23 3.11 5.28 -1.06
N PRO A 24 3.94 4.36 -1.56
CA PRO A 24 5.13 4.73 -2.31
C PRO A 24 4.82 5.75 -3.41
N PRO A 25 5.57 6.87 -3.55
CA PRO A 25 5.23 7.95 -4.47
C PRO A 25 5.06 7.52 -5.92
N ARG A 26 5.75 6.45 -6.35
CA ARG A 26 5.59 5.86 -7.69
C ARG A 26 4.20 5.26 -7.88
N VAL A 27 3.66 4.56 -6.87
CA VAL A 27 2.35 3.92 -6.95
C VAL A 27 1.27 4.99 -6.90
N ALA A 28 1.32 5.88 -5.91
CA ALA A 28 0.36 6.97 -5.77
C ALA A 28 0.38 7.91 -6.98
N GLY A 29 1.57 8.29 -7.46
CA GLY A 29 1.74 9.10 -8.67
C GLY A 29 1.26 8.40 -9.93
N GLY A 30 1.56 7.12 -10.10
CA GLY A 30 1.06 6.32 -11.21
C GLY A 30 -0.46 6.26 -11.28
N LEU A 31 -1.11 6.00 -10.13
CA LEU A 31 -2.58 6.02 -10.04
C LEU A 31 -3.17 7.41 -10.39
N ALA A 32 -2.56 8.47 -9.87
CA ALA A 32 -3.00 9.84 -10.18
C ALA A 32 -2.85 10.16 -11.68
N VAL A 33 -1.75 9.75 -12.31
CA VAL A 33 -1.53 9.94 -13.75
C VAL A 33 -2.54 9.15 -14.57
N VAL A 34 -2.83 7.89 -14.23
CA VAL A 34 -3.88 7.09 -14.88
C VAL A 34 -5.23 7.83 -14.81
N GLY A 35 -5.62 8.27 -13.62
CA GLY A 35 -6.89 8.99 -13.42
C GLY A 35 -6.95 10.30 -14.17
N CYS A 36 -5.95 11.17 -14.04
CA CYS A 36 -5.89 12.46 -14.71
C CYS A 36 -5.90 12.33 -16.24
N ALA A 37 -5.08 11.43 -16.79
CA ALA A 37 -4.97 11.25 -18.23
C ALA A 37 -6.31 10.82 -18.84
N HIS A 38 -7.00 9.86 -18.23
CA HIS A 38 -8.31 9.43 -18.72
C HIS A 38 -9.41 10.49 -18.53
N LEU A 39 -9.42 11.21 -17.39
CA LEU A 39 -10.38 12.32 -17.20
C LEU A 39 -10.20 13.40 -18.26
N LEU A 40 -8.96 13.82 -18.52
CA LEU A 40 -8.64 14.80 -19.55
C LEU A 40 -8.95 14.29 -20.95
N ALA A 41 -8.71 12.99 -21.21
CA ALA A 41 -9.07 12.36 -22.47
C ALA A 41 -10.59 12.43 -22.74
N PHE A 42 -11.41 12.10 -21.75
CA PHE A 42 -12.87 12.17 -21.87
C PHE A 42 -13.38 13.60 -22.03
N LEU A 43 -12.79 14.57 -21.31
CA LEU A 43 -13.13 15.98 -21.49
C LEU A 43 -12.79 16.46 -22.90
N ALA A 44 -11.60 16.12 -23.40
CA ALA A 44 -11.20 16.47 -24.78
C ALA A 44 -12.07 15.76 -25.83
N ALA A 45 -12.41 14.49 -25.62
CA ALA A 45 -13.32 13.77 -26.52
C ALA A 45 -14.71 14.40 -26.56
N ASN A 46 -15.27 14.78 -25.41
CA ASN A 46 -16.54 15.49 -25.34
C ASN A 46 -16.47 16.86 -26.05
N GLN A 47 -15.38 17.60 -25.88
CA GLN A 47 -15.14 18.85 -26.60
C GLN A 47 -15.05 18.64 -28.11
N ALA A 48 -14.41 17.56 -28.57
CA ALA A 48 -14.35 17.24 -29.99
C ALA A 48 -15.74 16.99 -30.59
N LEU A 49 -16.65 16.33 -29.85
CA LEU A 49 -18.02 16.06 -30.29
C LEU A 49 -18.86 17.36 -30.48
N THR A 50 -18.56 18.41 -29.73
CA THR A 50 -19.24 19.69 -29.76
C THR A 50 -18.60 20.71 -30.69
N THR A 51 -17.37 20.42 -31.18
CA THR A 51 -16.62 21.33 -32.07
C THR A 51 -16.82 20.92 -33.53
N ALA A 52 -16.74 21.89 -34.43
CA ALA A 52 -16.87 21.65 -35.88
C ALA A 52 -15.53 21.88 -36.59
N GLY A 53 -15.42 21.31 -37.81
CA GLY A 53 -14.30 21.55 -38.71
C GLY A 53 -13.01 20.82 -38.29
N SER A 54 -11.85 21.25 -38.81
CA SER A 54 -10.53 20.63 -38.55
C SER A 54 -10.09 20.68 -37.09
N THR A 55 -10.56 21.68 -36.34
CA THR A 55 -10.27 21.79 -34.89
C THR A 55 -10.78 20.58 -34.12
N ALA A 56 -11.95 20.03 -34.49
CA ALA A 56 -12.48 18.82 -33.85
C ALA A 56 -11.52 17.62 -34.03
N GLY A 57 -10.91 17.48 -35.22
CA GLY A 57 -9.92 16.40 -35.47
C GLY A 57 -8.67 16.53 -34.61
N TRP A 58 -8.16 17.73 -34.40
CA TRP A 58 -7.01 17.96 -33.51
C TRP A 58 -7.34 17.67 -32.04
N ILE A 59 -8.50 18.13 -31.56
CA ILE A 59 -8.95 17.87 -30.21
C ILE A 59 -9.15 16.36 -30.00
N HIS A 60 -9.70 15.67 -31.00
CA HIS A 60 -9.85 14.21 -30.97
C HIS A 60 -8.50 13.49 -30.90
N LEU A 61 -7.52 13.92 -31.68
CA LEU A 61 -6.16 13.38 -31.62
C LEU A 61 -5.54 13.54 -30.22
N VAL A 62 -5.69 14.71 -29.61
CA VAL A 62 -5.25 14.96 -28.23
C VAL A 62 -5.97 14.04 -27.26
N SER A 63 -7.28 13.82 -27.42
CA SER A 63 -8.03 12.90 -26.57
C SER A 63 -7.52 11.46 -26.66
N GLN A 64 -7.17 10.97 -27.83
CA GLN A 64 -6.58 9.64 -28.03
C GLN A 64 -5.19 9.53 -27.37
N TRP A 65 -4.34 10.54 -27.51
CA TRP A 65 -3.02 10.53 -26.85
C TRP A 65 -3.15 10.50 -25.32
N LEU A 66 -4.04 11.30 -24.76
CA LEU A 66 -4.29 11.31 -23.33
C LEU A 66 -4.81 9.94 -22.85
N PHE A 67 -5.73 9.34 -23.63
CA PHE A 67 -6.30 8.05 -23.30
C PHE A 67 -5.23 6.94 -23.30
N LEU A 68 -4.38 6.88 -24.32
CA LEU A 68 -3.27 5.93 -24.38
C LEU A 68 -2.18 6.21 -23.34
N THR A 69 -1.96 7.48 -22.98
CA THR A 69 -1.05 7.85 -21.89
C THR A 69 -1.51 7.27 -20.56
N GLY A 70 -2.82 7.24 -20.30
CA GLY A 70 -3.37 6.59 -19.12
C GLY A 70 -3.07 5.08 -19.09
N PHE A 71 -3.19 4.38 -20.22
CA PHE A 71 -2.83 2.96 -20.31
C PHE A 71 -1.32 2.73 -20.24
N ALA A 72 -0.50 3.62 -20.82
CA ALA A 72 0.95 3.52 -20.67
C ALA A 72 1.39 3.70 -19.20
N ALA A 73 0.77 4.64 -18.49
CA ALA A 73 0.97 4.80 -17.04
C ALA A 73 0.53 3.55 -16.27
N PHE A 74 -0.53 2.88 -16.71
CA PHE A 74 -0.98 1.62 -16.12
C PHE A 74 0.01 0.46 -16.39
N VAL A 75 0.59 0.38 -17.59
CA VAL A 75 1.69 -0.56 -17.90
C VAL A 75 2.89 -0.29 -16.98
N TRP A 76 3.26 0.98 -16.83
CA TRP A 76 4.35 1.37 -15.94
C TRP A 76 4.06 1.00 -14.48
N LEU A 77 2.83 1.22 -14.01
CA LEU A 77 2.38 0.83 -12.68
C LEU A 77 2.46 -0.70 -12.50
N ALA A 78 1.92 -1.47 -13.46
CA ALA A 78 2.00 -2.92 -13.45
C ALA A 78 3.44 -3.43 -13.45
N ALA A 79 4.36 -2.74 -14.12
CA ALA A 79 5.78 -3.09 -14.18
C ALA A 79 6.58 -2.71 -12.93
N THR A 80 6.10 -1.79 -12.10
CA THR A 80 6.82 -1.27 -10.92
C THR A 80 6.23 -1.70 -9.59
N TYR A 81 4.98 -2.14 -9.54
CA TYR A 81 4.29 -2.53 -8.32
C TYR A 81 4.73 -3.93 -7.84
N PRO A 82 4.96 -4.19 -6.54
CA PRO A 82 5.00 -3.20 -5.46
C PRO A 82 6.33 -2.43 -5.37
N THR A 83 7.48 -3.01 -5.77
CA THR A 83 8.80 -2.41 -5.47
C THR A 83 9.89 -2.62 -6.53
N GLN A 84 9.60 -3.23 -7.68
CA GLN A 84 10.63 -3.59 -8.66
C GLN A 84 10.97 -2.46 -9.65
N ARG A 85 12.14 -2.58 -10.29
CA ARG A 85 12.52 -1.72 -11.42
C ARG A 85 11.87 -2.24 -12.70
N PRO A 86 11.21 -1.39 -13.48
CA PRO A 86 10.58 -1.80 -14.73
C PRO A 86 11.61 -2.16 -15.80
N SER A 87 11.24 -3.05 -16.70
CA SER A 87 12.02 -3.28 -17.90
C SER A 87 11.98 -2.05 -18.82
N MET A 88 13.14 -1.50 -19.18
CA MET A 88 13.25 -0.35 -20.09
C MET A 88 12.66 -0.66 -21.46
N VAL A 89 12.76 -1.91 -21.92
CA VAL A 89 12.16 -2.37 -23.18
C VAL A 89 10.63 -2.26 -23.13
N LEU A 90 10.02 -2.72 -22.02
CA LEU A 90 8.57 -2.65 -21.83
C LEU A 90 8.07 -1.19 -21.84
N ILE A 91 8.79 -0.29 -21.14
CA ILE A 91 8.45 1.14 -21.12
C ILE A 91 8.61 1.75 -22.50
N ALA A 92 9.69 1.44 -23.23
CA ALA A 92 9.92 1.95 -24.56
C ALA A 92 8.83 1.48 -25.53
N CYS A 93 8.43 0.19 -25.47
CA CYS A 93 7.33 -0.35 -26.28
C CYS A 93 5.99 0.34 -25.96
N ALA A 94 5.66 0.52 -24.68
CA ALA A 94 4.45 1.22 -24.27
C ALA A 94 4.46 2.68 -24.75
N GLY A 95 5.58 3.37 -24.59
CA GLY A 95 5.75 4.74 -25.10
C GLY A 95 5.63 4.84 -26.61
N ALA A 96 6.26 3.92 -27.35
CA ALA A 96 6.15 3.88 -28.82
C ALA A 96 4.69 3.66 -29.28
N LEU A 97 3.95 2.74 -28.66
CA LEU A 97 2.54 2.52 -28.98
C LEU A 97 1.67 3.75 -28.65
N THR A 98 1.98 4.43 -27.55
CA THR A 98 1.25 5.66 -27.13
C THR A 98 1.42 6.79 -28.16
N VAL A 99 2.62 6.93 -28.72
CA VAL A 99 2.91 8.01 -29.71
C VAL A 99 2.51 7.60 -31.11
N ALA A 100 2.93 6.42 -31.56
CA ALA A 100 2.75 5.99 -32.93
C ALA A 100 1.30 5.69 -33.30
N GLY A 101 0.52 5.10 -32.40
CA GLY A 101 -0.87 4.72 -32.66
C GLY A 101 -1.73 5.90 -33.13
N PRO A 102 -1.92 6.96 -32.34
CA PRO A 102 -2.71 8.12 -32.72
C PRO A 102 -2.13 8.89 -33.93
N LEU A 103 -0.78 8.96 -34.04
CA LEU A 103 -0.16 9.62 -35.21
C LEU A 103 -0.47 8.89 -36.52
N VAL A 104 -0.30 7.57 -36.56
CA VAL A 104 -0.64 6.78 -37.71
C VAL A 104 -2.13 6.90 -38.03
N ALA A 105 -2.99 6.83 -37.03
CA ALA A 105 -4.43 7.02 -37.21
C ALA A 105 -4.77 8.40 -37.79
N ALA A 106 -4.15 9.47 -37.26
CA ALA A 106 -4.39 10.83 -37.70
C ALA A 106 -3.99 11.13 -39.13
N VAL A 107 -3.06 10.35 -39.71
CA VAL A 107 -2.58 10.55 -41.09
C VAL A 107 -3.08 9.46 -42.06
N SER A 108 -3.87 8.49 -41.61
CA SER A 108 -4.32 7.34 -42.44
C SER A 108 -5.80 7.40 -42.75
N GLY A 109 -6.66 7.76 -41.84
CA GLY A 109 -8.11 7.69 -42.07
C GLY A 109 -8.96 8.17 -40.87
N PRO A 110 -10.29 8.13 -41.05
CA PRO A 110 -11.19 8.51 -39.99
C PRO A 110 -11.09 7.54 -38.79
N THR A 111 -11.15 8.08 -37.58
CA THR A 111 -11.09 7.31 -36.34
C THR A 111 -12.33 7.56 -35.51
N PRO A 112 -12.89 6.52 -34.84
CA PRO A 112 -14.06 6.68 -33.98
C PRO A 112 -13.70 7.45 -32.72
N SER A 113 -14.69 8.19 -32.19
CA SER A 113 -14.56 8.81 -30.86
C SER A 113 -14.50 7.74 -29.79
N ILE A 114 -13.74 8.01 -28.69
CA ILE A 114 -13.73 7.16 -27.48
C ILE A 114 -15.05 7.24 -26.69
N LEU A 115 -15.93 8.22 -26.98
CA LEU A 115 -17.21 8.42 -26.31
C LEU A 115 -18.40 8.01 -27.18
N ASP A 116 -18.24 8.01 -28.49
CA ASP A 116 -19.30 7.73 -29.46
C ASP A 116 -18.67 7.06 -30.69
N ASP A 117 -18.82 5.75 -30.83
CA ASP A 117 -18.26 4.94 -31.90
C ASP A 117 -18.86 5.23 -33.26
N GLN A 118 -20.07 5.78 -33.32
CA GLN A 118 -20.73 6.22 -34.55
C GLN A 118 -20.16 7.53 -35.09
N ARG A 119 -19.62 8.38 -34.20
CA ARG A 119 -19.01 9.63 -34.57
C ARG A 119 -17.54 9.42 -34.97
N GLN A 120 -17.26 9.59 -36.25
CA GLN A 120 -15.90 9.46 -36.80
C GLN A 120 -15.31 10.85 -37.09
N PHE A 121 -14.03 11.01 -36.72
CA PHE A 121 -13.25 12.20 -37.05
C PHE A 121 -12.34 11.86 -38.23
N GLY A 122 -12.36 12.72 -39.23
CA GLY A 122 -11.47 12.59 -40.40
C GLY A 122 -10.00 12.77 -40.01
N PRO A 123 -9.06 12.30 -40.88
CA PRO A 123 -7.64 12.49 -40.65
C PRO A 123 -7.30 13.98 -40.64
N VAL A 124 -6.34 14.34 -39.76
CA VAL A 124 -5.83 15.70 -39.68
C VAL A 124 -5.09 16.05 -40.95
N VAL A 125 -4.32 15.10 -41.50
CA VAL A 125 -3.61 15.20 -42.81
C VAL A 125 -3.67 13.82 -43.45
N HIS A 126 -4.14 13.77 -44.68
CA HIS A 126 -4.29 12.49 -45.39
C HIS A 126 -3.02 12.14 -46.22
N VAL A 127 -2.12 11.37 -45.58
CA VAL A 127 -0.81 11.02 -46.17
C VAL A 127 -0.67 9.50 -46.37
N LEU A 128 -1.27 8.69 -45.52
CA LEU A 128 -1.14 7.23 -45.54
C LEU A 128 -2.44 6.54 -45.98
N PRO A 129 -2.37 5.31 -46.50
CA PRO A 129 -3.56 4.53 -46.87
C PRO A 129 -4.49 4.35 -45.64
N SER A 130 -5.79 4.42 -45.88
CA SER A 130 -6.83 4.27 -44.84
C SER A 130 -6.80 2.89 -44.15
N SER A 131 -6.26 1.87 -44.78
CA SER A 131 -6.04 0.55 -44.16
C SER A 131 -5.15 0.58 -42.92
N LEU A 132 -4.28 1.59 -42.80
CA LEU A 132 -3.40 1.76 -41.63
C LEU A 132 -4.09 2.41 -40.42
N SER A 133 -5.29 2.96 -40.55
CA SER A 133 -6.05 3.51 -39.44
C SER A 133 -6.30 2.47 -38.31
N ALA A 134 -6.39 1.18 -38.69
CA ALA A 134 -6.50 0.07 -37.76
C ALA A 134 -5.33 -0.02 -36.74
N VAL A 135 -4.15 0.52 -37.07
CA VAL A 135 -2.98 0.53 -36.15
C VAL A 135 -3.29 1.32 -34.87
N GLY A 136 -4.05 2.42 -35.02
CA GLY A 136 -4.52 3.18 -33.82
C GLY A 136 -5.41 2.34 -32.91
N ALA A 137 -6.35 1.60 -33.48
CA ALA A 137 -7.23 0.70 -32.72
C ALA A 137 -6.46 -0.45 -32.05
N VAL A 138 -5.42 -0.98 -32.70
CA VAL A 138 -4.55 -2.01 -32.11
C VAL A 138 -3.85 -1.50 -30.84
N SER A 139 -3.41 -0.26 -30.80
CA SER A 139 -2.77 0.34 -29.61
C SER A 139 -3.72 0.39 -28.41
N LEU A 140 -5.03 0.63 -28.64
CA LEU A 140 -6.06 0.65 -27.60
C LEU A 140 -6.28 -0.73 -26.95
N ILE A 141 -6.02 -1.80 -27.67
CA ILE A 141 -6.15 -3.18 -27.17
C ILE A 141 -4.82 -3.66 -26.57
N LEU A 142 -3.70 -3.36 -27.20
CA LEU A 142 -2.40 -3.88 -26.79
C LEU A 142 -1.93 -3.31 -25.46
N LEU A 143 -2.10 -2.01 -25.21
CA LEU A 143 -1.61 -1.40 -23.97
C LEU A 143 -2.29 -1.97 -22.72
N PRO A 144 -3.62 -2.06 -22.62
CA PRO A 144 -4.26 -2.72 -21.47
C PRO A 144 -3.88 -4.21 -21.38
N ALA A 145 -3.78 -4.92 -22.51
CA ALA A 145 -3.38 -6.32 -22.51
C ALA A 145 -1.94 -6.49 -21.99
N ILE A 146 -1.00 -5.66 -22.41
CA ILE A 146 0.38 -5.64 -21.89
C ILE A 146 0.39 -5.39 -20.39
N ALA A 147 -0.41 -4.47 -19.89
CA ALA A 147 -0.49 -4.19 -18.46
C ALA A 147 -0.98 -5.40 -17.67
N VAL A 148 -2.07 -6.04 -18.11
CA VAL A 148 -2.64 -7.24 -17.46
C VAL A 148 -1.64 -8.39 -17.48
N VAL A 149 -1.03 -8.69 -18.66
CA VAL A 149 -0.03 -9.75 -18.80
C VAL A 149 1.19 -9.47 -17.92
N THR A 150 1.68 -8.24 -17.90
CA THR A 150 2.81 -7.84 -17.05
C THR A 150 2.50 -8.09 -15.58
N PHE A 151 1.29 -7.72 -15.14
CA PHE A 151 0.85 -7.93 -13.75
C PHE A 151 0.75 -9.43 -13.43
N ALA A 152 0.16 -10.23 -14.32
CA ALA A 152 0.03 -11.68 -14.17
C ALA A 152 1.38 -12.40 -14.11
N VAL A 153 2.29 -12.08 -15.06
CA VAL A 153 3.64 -12.66 -15.10
C VAL A 153 4.42 -12.33 -13.83
N ARG A 154 4.29 -11.12 -13.32
CA ARG A 154 4.94 -10.70 -12.09
C ARG A 154 4.39 -11.42 -10.86
N TYR A 155 3.09 -11.61 -10.79
CA TYR A 155 2.47 -12.41 -9.73
C TYR A 155 3.01 -13.84 -9.73
N GLN A 156 3.11 -14.46 -10.91
CA GLN A 156 3.62 -15.83 -11.02
C GLN A 156 5.10 -15.96 -10.65
N ARG A 157 5.93 -14.96 -11.02
CA ARG A 157 7.39 -14.97 -10.80
C ARG A 157 7.83 -14.30 -9.51
N GLY A 158 6.92 -13.62 -8.82
CA GLY A 158 7.20 -12.89 -7.59
C GLY A 158 7.50 -13.78 -6.40
N THR A 159 8.12 -13.21 -5.38
CA THR A 159 8.31 -13.84 -4.06
C THR A 159 6.96 -14.05 -3.36
N ALA A 160 6.95 -14.73 -2.22
CA ALA A 160 5.74 -14.89 -1.41
C ALA A 160 5.17 -13.52 -1.02
N ASP A 161 6.03 -12.60 -0.57
CA ASP A 161 5.68 -11.24 -0.18
C ASP A 161 5.11 -10.42 -1.35
N ASP A 162 5.72 -10.55 -2.55
CA ASP A 162 5.20 -9.92 -3.77
C ASP A 162 3.80 -10.42 -4.10
N ARG A 163 3.55 -11.73 -3.99
CA ARG A 163 2.24 -12.34 -4.27
C ARG A 163 1.18 -11.90 -3.29
N GLU A 164 1.54 -11.81 -2.02
CA GLU A 164 0.64 -11.31 -0.98
C GLU A 164 0.25 -9.85 -1.24
N ALA A 165 1.22 -8.98 -1.52
CA ALA A 165 0.97 -7.59 -1.87
C ALA A 165 0.14 -7.41 -3.15
N MET A 166 0.26 -8.34 -4.11
CA MET A 166 -0.45 -8.31 -5.40
C MET A 166 -1.81 -9.02 -5.37
N GLY A 167 -2.13 -9.78 -4.34
CA GLY A 167 -3.35 -10.61 -4.26
C GLY A 167 -4.63 -9.79 -4.39
N TRP A 168 -4.79 -8.77 -3.57
CA TRP A 168 -5.95 -7.88 -3.60
C TRP A 168 -6.11 -7.11 -4.93
N PRO A 169 -5.06 -6.48 -5.49
CA PRO A 169 -5.12 -5.88 -6.81
C PRO A 169 -5.55 -6.86 -7.92
N ILE A 170 -5.03 -8.08 -7.92
CA ILE A 170 -5.41 -9.09 -8.92
C ILE A 170 -6.87 -9.49 -8.77
N ALA A 171 -7.35 -9.72 -7.54
CA ALA A 171 -8.75 -10.01 -7.29
C ALA A 171 -9.66 -8.85 -7.79
N GLY A 172 -9.30 -7.60 -7.51
CA GLY A 172 -10.01 -6.44 -8.00
C GLY A 172 -10.03 -6.35 -9.54
N LEU A 173 -8.90 -6.62 -10.19
CA LEU A 173 -8.82 -6.66 -11.64
C LEU A 173 -9.68 -7.78 -12.24
N ALA A 174 -9.67 -8.97 -11.64
CA ALA A 174 -10.50 -10.10 -12.08
C ALA A 174 -12.00 -9.76 -11.98
N VAL A 175 -12.43 -9.11 -10.92
CA VAL A 175 -13.82 -8.64 -10.77
C VAL A 175 -14.18 -7.67 -11.89
N ILE A 176 -13.33 -6.69 -12.20
CA ILE A 176 -13.59 -5.73 -13.29
C ILE A 176 -13.70 -6.47 -14.64
N VAL A 177 -12.79 -7.38 -14.93
CA VAL A 177 -12.82 -8.15 -16.18
C VAL A 177 -14.09 -8.98 -16.30
N ILE A 178 -14.50 -9.66 -15.24
CA ILE A 178 -15.75 -10.45 -15.20
C ILE A 178 -16.95 -9.54 -15.45
N LEU A 179 -17.02 -8.38 -14.81
CA LEU A 179 -18.13 -7.43 -14.98
C LEU A 179 -18.17 -6.84 -16.40
N VAL A 180 -17.02 -6.55 -17.01
CA VAL A 180 -16.94 -6.10 -18.40
C VAL A 180 -17.48 -7.18 -19.34
N ILE A 181 -17.04 -8.44 -19.19
CA ILE A 181 -17.52 -9.57 -20.01
C ILE A 181 -19.03 -9.76 -19.80
N ALA A 182 -19.52 -9.72 -18.56
CA ALA A 182 -20.95 -9.83 -18.26
C ALA A 182 -21.73 -8.66 -18.92
N GLY A 183 -21.20 -7.43 -18.88
CA GLY A 183 -21.80 -6.26 -19.51
C GLY A 183 -21.91 -6.36 -21.02
N THR A 184 -20.96 -7.00 -21.69
CA THR A 184 -21.00 -7.21 -23.14
C THR A 184 -21.92 -8.37 -23.57
N THR A 185 -22.20 -9.31 -22.67
CA THR A 185 -22.98 -10.52 -22.99
C THR A 185 -24.46 -10.45 -22.53
N LEU A 186 -24.74 -9.68 -21.48
CA LEU A 186 -26.06 -9.54 -20.89
C LEU A 186 -26.74 -8.26 -21.36
N GLY A 187 -27.62 -8.36 -22.35
CA GLY A 187 -28.42 -7.22 -22.84
C GLY A 187 -29.68 -6.96 -22.02
N GLY A 188 -30.40 -5.87 -22.36
CA GLY A 188 -31.71 -5.52 -21.82
C GLY A 188 -31.68 -5.06 -20.36
N GLU A 189 -32.70 -5.44 -19.57
CA GLU A 189 -32.85 -4.98 -18.16
C GLU A 189 -31.65 -5.38 -17.25
N ARG A 190 -30.96 -6.47 -17.59
CA ARG A 190 -29.77 -6.92 -16.84
C ARG A 190 -28.56 -6.02 -17.02
N GLN A 191 -28.51 -5.25 -18.10
CA GLN A 191 -27.42 -4.31 -18.36
C GLN A 191 -27.32 -3.25 -17.25
N ALA A 192 -28.44 -2.74 -16.76
CA ALA A 192 -28.42 -1.74 -15.68
C ALA A 192 -27.81 -2.31 -14.38
N VAL A 193 -28.11 -3.58 -14.06
CA VAL A 193 -27.55 -4.26 -12.89
C VAL A 193 -26.04 -4.46 -13.06
N VAL A 194 -25.59 -4.91 -14.22
CA VAL A 194 -24.13 -5.08 -14.49
C VAL A 194 -23.40 -3.76 -14.44
N THR A 195 -23.97 -2.70 -15.00
CA THR A 195 -23.40 -1.33 -14.92
C THR A 195 -23.30 -0.87 -13.47
N ALA A 196 -24.34 -1.06 -12.65
CA ALA A 196 -24.31 -0.72 -11.23
C ALA A 196 -23.21 -1.50 -10.47
N LEU A 197 -23.09 -2.81 -10.71
CA LEU A 197 -22.04 -3.64 -10.12
C LEU A 197 -20.64 -3.20 -10.57
N PHE A 198 -20.50 -2.84 -11.86
CA PHE A 198 -19.24 -2.31 -12.39
C PHE A 198 -18.83 -1.02 -11.69
N LEU A 199 -19.78 -0.07 -11.53
CA LEU A 199 -19.52 1.18 -10.83
C LEU A 199 -19.16 1.00 -9.37
N LEU A 200 -19.78 0.03 -8.68
CA LEU A 200 -19.44 -0.33 -7.31
C LEU A 200 -18.07 -1.04 -7.21
N GLY A 201 -17.73 -1.86 -8.20
CA GLY A 201 -16.45 -2.58 -8.28
C GLY A 201 -15.27 -1.73 -8.75
N ALA A 202 -15.52 -0.68 -9.51
CA ALA A 202 -14.51 0.17 -10.12
C ALA A 202 -13.46 0.75 -9.15
N PRO A 203 -13.81 1.18 -7.92
CA PRO A 203 -12.83 1.68 -6.95
C PRO A 203 -11.97 0.58 -6.33
N VAL A 204 -12.39 -0.68 -6.35
CA VAL A 204 -11.72 -1.78 -5.63
C VAL A 204 -10.28 -1.95 -6.10
N PHE A 205 -10.06 -1.99 -7.40
CA PHE A 205 -8.73 -2.20 -7.97
C PHE A 205 -7.75 -1.04 -7.68
N PRO A 206 -8.06 0.23 -7.95
CA PRO A 206 -7.15 1.33 -7.64
C PRO A 206 -6.94 1.51 -6.13
N LEU A 207 -7.96 1.27 -5.30
CA LEU A 207 -7.81 1.30 -3.86
C LEU A 207 -6.91 0.15 -3.36
N ALA A 208 -7.07 -1.06 -3.88
CA ALA A 208 -6.19 -2.18 -3.55
C ALA A 208 -4.71 -1.89 -3.90
N LEU A 209 -4.45 -1.23 -5.02
CA LEU A 209 -3.10 -0.77 -5.38
C LEU A 209 -2.57 0.32 -4.44
N ALA A 210 -3.43 1.24 -4.00
CA ALA A 210 -3.03 2.32 -3.10
C ALA A 210 -2.77 1.82 -1.67
N PHE A 211 -3.63 0.96 -1.16
CA PHE A 211 -3.59 0.50 0.23
C PHE A 211 -2.72 -0.75 0.45
N GLY A 212 -2.55 -1.61 -0.57
CA GLY A 212 -1.78 -2.84 -0.45
C GLY A 212 -0.40 -2.65 0.19
N PRO A 213 0.44 -1.71 -0.26
CA PRO A 213 1.74 -1.46 0.35
C PRO A 213 1.67 -0.93 1.79
N VAL A 214 0.60 -0.22 2.14
CA VAL A 214 0.39 0.31 3.50
C VAL A 214 -0.01 -0.83 4.44
N LEU A 215 -0.96 -1.67 4.03
CA LEU A 215 -1.39 -2.84 4.81
C LEU A 215 -0.23 -3.79 5.06
N HIS A 216 0.54 -4.12 4.04
CA HIS A 216 1.71 -4.99 4.18
C HIS A 216 2.76 -4.44 5.17
N ARG A 217 2.97 -3.13 5.21
CA ARG A 217 3.84 -2.50 6.22
C ARG A 217 3.27 -2.61 7.64
N LEU A 218 1.96 -2.45 7.79
CA LEU A 218 1.30 -2.59 9.10
C LEU A 218 1.39 -4.03 9.62
N ASP A 219 1.23 -5.01 8.75
CA ASP A 219 1.37 -6.43 9.10
C ASP A 219 2.81 -6.74 9.53
N GLY A 220 3.82 -6.22 8.82
CA GLY A 220 5.22 -6.34 9.21
C GLY A 220 5.50 -5.73 10.59
N LEU A 221 5.02 -4.50 10.84
CA LEU A 221 5.18 -3.86 12.14
C LEU A 221 4.48 -4.63 13.27
N SER A 222 3.32 -5.22 13.01
CA SER A 222 2.61 -6.03 14.00
C SER A 222 3.38 -7.31 14.35
N ALA A 223 4.01 -7.95 13.36
CA ALA A 223 4.87 -9.12 13.54
C ALA A 223 6.13 -8.77 14.35
N ASP A 224 6.80 -7.67 14.02
CA ASP A 224 7.97 -7.17 14.77
C ASP A 224 7.62 -6.87 16.23
N LEU A 225 6.47 -6.23 16.47
CA LEU A 225 5.98 -5.96 17.82
C LEU A 225 5.65 -7.26 18.57
N ALA A 226 5.06 -8.26 17.91
CA ALA A 226 4.80 -9.56 18.49
C ALA A 226 6.10 -10.28 18.87
N GLU A 227 7.12 -10.23 18.01
CA GLU A 227 8.44 -10.80 18.29
C GLU A 227 9.13 -10.11 19.46
N ILE A 228 9.11 -8.76 19.49
CA ILE A 228 9.67 -7.99 20.61
C ILE A 228 8.94 -8.35 21.92
N ARG A 229 7.60 -8.43 21.91
CA ARG A 229 6.82 -8.86 23.06
C ARG A 229 7.16 -10.29 23.51
N ALA A 230 7.34 -11.21 22.56
CA ALA A 230 7.74 -12.58 22.86
C ALA A 230 9.15 -12.63 23.48
N ARG A 231 10.10 -11.85 22.95
CA ARG A 231 11.46 -11.75 23.52
C ARG A 231 11.46 -11.12 24.93
N VAL A 232 10.62 -10.11 25.15
CA VAL A 232 10.44 -9.49 26.48
C VAL A 232 9.84 -10.50 27.46
N ARG A 233 8.81 -11.26 27.06
CA ARG A 233 8.19 -12.32 27.87
C ARG A 233 9.10 -13.52 28.13
N ALA A 234 9.98 -13.85 27.17
CA ALA A 234 10.96 -14.95 27.30
C ALA A 234 12.18 -14.58 28.15
N ARG A 235 12.31 -13.31 28.58
CA ARG A 235 13.30 -12.98 29.60
C ARG A 235 13.01 -13.79 30.85
N PRO A 236 14.04 -14.42 31.46
CA PRO A 236 13.83 -15.17 32.70
C PRO A 236 13.24 -14.22 33.76
N THR A 237 11.95 -14.35 33.98
CA THR A 237 11.27 -13.66 35.08
C THR A 237 11.80 -14.26 36.38
N VAL A 238 12.24 -13.41 37.29
CA VAL A 238 12.63 -13.88 38.63
C VAL A 238 11.35 -14.41 39.28
N PRO A 239 11.30 -15.70 39.65
CA PRO A 239 10.09 -16.27 40.23
C PRO A 239 9.65 -15.48 41.48
N PRO A 240 8.35 -15.28 41.73
CA PRO A 240 7.85 -14.51 42.89
C PRO A 240 8.41 -14.97 44.25
N HIS A 241 8.75 -16.27 44.38
CA HIS A 241 9.34 -16.80 45.59
C HIS A 241 10.76 -16.29 45.87
N VAL A 242 11.46 -15.76 44.85
CA VAL A 242 12.80 -15.17 45.03
C VAL A 242 12.69 -13.79 45.71
N LEU A 243 11.62 -13.02 45.44
CA LEU A 243 11.34 -11.80 46.18
C LEU A 243 11.03 -12.07 47.67
N ALA A 244 10.45 -13.21 47.98
CA ALA A 244 10.19 -13.61 49.39
C ALA A 244 11.49 -13.83 50.19
N ARG A 245 12.65 -13.97 49.56
CA ARG A 245 13.97 -14.04 50.22
C ARG A 245 14.52 -12.69 50.63
N LEU A 246 13.93 -11.61 50.13
CA LEU A 246 14.33 -10.24 50.47
C LEU A 246 13.79 -9.85 51.86
N SER A 247 14.62 -9.18 52.65
CA SER A 247 14.12 -8.57 53.88
C SER A 247 13.20 -7.39 53.57
N PRO A 248 12.32 -6.95 54.48
CA PRO A 248 11.49 -5.78 54.28
C PRO A 248 12.29 -4.52 53.87
N ARG A 249 13.48 -4.35 54.42
CA ARG A 249 14.39 -3.24 54.07
C ARG A 249 15.00 -3.40 52.72
N ASP A 250 15.36 -4.64 52.27
CA ASP A 250 15.85 -4.90 50.90
C ASP A 250 14.76 -4.58 49.89
N LEU A 251 13.48 -4.91 50.19
CA LEU A 251 12.34 -4.58 49.34
C LEU A 251 12.17 -3.07 49.19
N THR A 252 12.17 -2.30 50.30
CA THR A 252 12.05 -0.84 50.22
C THR A 252 13.19 -0.19 49.44
N VAL A 253 14.43 -0.72 49.57
CA VAL A 253 15.57 -0.27 48.74
C VAL A 253 15.34 -0.61 47.27
N LEU A 254 14.83 -1.80 46.93
CA LEU A 254 14.56 -2.23 45.59
C LEU A 254 13.40 -1.44 44.95
N GLU A 255 12.36 -1.11 45.70
CA GLU A 255 11.28 -0.20 45.29
C GLU A 255 11.83 1.17 44.92
N SER A 256 12.63 1.78 45.78
CA SER A 256 13.28 3.07 45.53
C SER A 256 14.21 3.00 44.28
N MET A 257 14.89 1.86 44.08
CA MET A 257 15.67 1.62 42.85
C MET A 257 14.76 1.56 41.59
N ALA A 258 13.58 0.97 41.72
CA ALA A 258 12.60 0.85 40.61
C ALA A 258 11.94 2.21 40.29
N GLU A 259 11.88 3.14 41.25
CA GLU A 259 11.51 4.54 41.06
C GLU A 259 12.63 5.38 40.40
N GLY A 260 13.80 4.81 40.20
CA GLY A 260 14.94 5.47 39.56
C GLY A 260 15.86 6.22 40.52
N MET A 261 15.67 6.09 41.85
CA MET A 261 16.49 6.80 42.82
C MET A 261 17.94 6.28 42.83
N ALA A 262 18.90 7.18 42.87
CA ALA A 262 20.31 6.85 43.11
C ALA A 262 20.57 6.53 44.59
N ASN A 263 21.60 5.73 44.89
CA ASN A 263 21.92 5.31 46.27
C ASN A 263 22.00 6.46 47.30
N PRO A 264 22.59 7.65 46.98
CA PRO A 264 22.58 8.78 47.89
C PRO A 264 21.15 9.34 48.19
N ALA A 265 20.22 9.26 47.23
CA ALA A 265 18.83 9.66 47.42
C ALA A 265 18.10 8.66 48.33
N ILE A 266 18.29 7.35 48.10
CA ILE A 266 17.76 6.27 48.91
C ILE A 266 18.27 6.39 50.36
N ALA A 267 19.55 6.67 50.53
CA ALA A 267 20.14 6.88 51.86
C ALA A 267 19.47 8.00 52.61
N ARG A 268 19.20 9.13 51.95
CA ARG A 268 18.48 10.27 52.57
C ARG A 268 17.02 9.93 52.91
N SER A 269 16.30 9.30 51.96
CA SER A 269 14.87 8.97 52.15
C SER A 269 14.63 7.96 53.28
N MET A 270 15.57 7.02 53.46
CA MET A 270 15.47 5.95 54.45
C MET A 270 16.22 6.29 55.78
N HIS A 271 16.82 7.48 55.92
CA HIS A 271 17.67 7.87 57.01
C HIS A 271 18.80 6.89 57.34
N LEU A 272 19.44 6.34 56.25
CA LEU A 272 20.55 5.41 56.30
C LEU A 272 21.86 6.07 55.84
N SER A 273 22.99 5.46 56.23
CA SER A 273 24.25 5.82 55.62
C SER A 273 24.34 5.26 54.15
N LEU A 274 25.08 5.94 53.30
CA LEU A 274 25.34 5.46 51.95
C LEU A 274 25.88 4.02 51.90
N SER A 275 26.84 3.73 52.80
CA SER A 275 27.42 2.39 52.99
C SER A 275 26.39 1.34 53.38
N SER A 276 25.39 1.69 54.15
CA SER A 276 24.27 0.77 54.48
C SER A 276 23.40 0.47 53.29
N VAL A 277 23.09 1.47 52.47
CA VAL A 277 22.33 1.26 51.20
C VAL A 277 23.12 0.38 50.24
N GLU A 278 24.42 0.58 50.07
CA GLU A 278 25.29 -0.24 49.20
C GLU A 278 25.32 -1.70 49.66
N LYS A 279 25.33 -1.96 51.00
CA LYS A 279 25.21 -3.32 51.53
C LYS A 279 23.87 -3.96 51.20
N HIS A 280 22.75 -3.20 51.29
CA HIS A 280 21.45 -3.69 50.86
C HIS A 280 21.39 -3.97 49.38
N VAL A 281 21.90 -3.10 48.50
CA VAL A 281 21.97 -3.30 47.06
C VAL A 281 22.78 -4.57 46.74
N THR A 282 23.94 -4.78 47.37
CA THR A 282 24.73 -5.99 47.17
C THR A 282 23.98 -7.24 47.67
N SER A 283 23.27 -7.15 48.81
CA SER A 283 22.41 -8.24 49.29
C SER A 283 21.29 -8.58 48.31
N ILE A 284 20.63 -7.57 47.76
CA ILE A 284 19.57 -7.72 46.75
C ILE A 284 20.12 -8.46 45.53
N PHE A 285 21.23 -8.02 44.95
CA PHE A 285 21.83 -8.68 43.76
C PHE A 285 22.17 -10.14 44.01
N ARG A 286 22.71 -10.45 45.19
CA ARG A 286 23.02 -11.83 45.57
C ARG A 286 21.76 -12.69 45.74
N LYS A 287 20.72 -12.15 46.42
CA LYS A 287 19.48 -12.89 46.68
C LYS A 287 18.62 -13.08 45.40
N LEU A 288 18.67 -12.13 44.48
CA LEU A 288 18.02 -12.22 43.18
C LEU A 288 18.84 -13.01 42.17
N GLU A 289 20.03 -13.51 42.56
CA GLU A 289 20.94 -14.26 41.70
C GLU A 289 21.31 -13.52 40.39
N VAL A 290 21.33 -12.17 40.46
CA VAL A 290 21.69 -11.34 39.32
C VAL A 290 23.18 -11.42 39.05
N SER A 291 23.56 -12.16 38.03
CA SER A 291 24.93 -12.33 37.60
C SER A 291 25.50 -11.10 36.87
N GLU A 292 26.79 -10.87 36.97
CA GLU A 292 27.52 -9.92 36.15
C GLU A 292 27.78 -10.52 34.77
N GLY A 293 27.34 -9.77 33.73
CA GLY A 293 27.70 -10.08 32.35
C GLY A 293 28.04 -8.81 31.61
N PRO A 294 28.81 -8.87 30.52
CA PRO A 294 29.22 -7.70 29.75
C PRO A 294 28.04 -6.91 29.16
N GLU A 295 26.88 -7.56 29.04
CA GLU A 295 25.68 -6.97 28.42
C GLU A 295 24.56 -6.64 29.43
N VAL A 296 24.73 -6.96 30.73
CA VAL A 296 23.64 -6.80 31.71
C VAL A 296 24.09 -5.94 32.89
N HIS A 297 23.50 -4.77 33.01
CA HIS A 297 23.71 -3.92 34.17
C HIS A 297 22.89 -4.47 35.37
N ARG A 298 23.55 -4.96 36.44
CA ARG A 298 22.92 -5.59 37.64
C ARG A 298 21.74 -4.82 38.18
N ARG A 299 21.87 -3.49 38.29
CA ARG A 299 20.79 -2.63 38.81
C ARG A 299 19.54 -2.70 37.94
N VAL A 300 19.71 -2.64 36.63
CA VAL A 300 18.60 -2.75 35.64
C VAL A 300 17.92 -4.11 35.74
N ALA A 301 18.71 -5.18 35.79
CA ALA A 301 18.20 -6.53 35.93
C ALA A 301 17.40 -6.75 37.24
N ALA A 302 17.86 -6.20 38.34
CA ALA A 302 17.15 -6.28 39.63
C ALA A 302 15.82 -5.50 39.62
N VAL A 303 15.80 -4.31 38.98
CA VAL A 303 14.58 -3.51 38.82
C VAL A 303 13.57 -4.17 37.87
N VAL A 304 14.03 -4.75 36.79
CA VAL A 304 13.17 -5.50 35.86
C VAL A 304 12.55 -6.70 36.57
N ALA A 305 13.36 -7.48 37.29
CA ALA A 305 12.89 -8.61 38.09
C ALA A 305 11.80 -8.23 39.10
N TYR A 306 11.97 -7.12 39.77
CA TYR A 306 10.97 -6.60 40.68
C TYR A 306 9.67 -6.22 40.00
N ARG A 307 9.73 -5.46 38.91
CA ARG A 307 8.55 -5.03 38.15
C ARG A 307 7.77 -6.21 37.59
N ASP A 308 8.47 -7.19 36.98
CA ASP A 308 7.83 -8.40 36.43
C ASP A 308 7.08 -9.18 37.54
N ALA A 309 7.66 -9.26 38.76
CA ALA A 309 7.04 -9.97 39.85
C ALA A 309 5.82 -9.21 40.42
N VAL A 310 5.85 -7.87 40.47
CA VAL A 310 4.71 -7.05 40.87
C VAL A 310 3.57 -7.16 39.85
N GLU A 311 3.86 -7.11 38.57
CA GLU A 311 2.88 -7.26 37.51
C GLU A 311 2.22 -8.65 37.56
N THR A 312 3.01 -9.71 37.73
CA THR A 312 2.50 -11.08 37.88
C THR A 312 1.59 -11.24 39.10
N ALA A 313 1.91 -10.57 40.22
CA ALA A 313 1.10 -10.60 41.42
C ALA A 313 -0.23 -9.84 41.26
N GLN A 314 -0.24 -8.74 40.51
CA GLN A 314 -1.45 -7.97 40.18
C GLN A 314 -2.37 -8.74 39.22
N ASP A 315 -1.82 -9.39 38.20
CA ASP A 315 -2.58 -10.21 37.26
C ASP A 315 -3.24 -11.41 37.98
N ALA A 316 -2.53 -12.03 38.91
CA ALA A 316 -3.08 -13.14 39.73
C ALA A 316 -4.24 -12.71 40.63
N GLN A 317 -4.25 -11.44 41.07
CA GLN A 317 -5.33 -10.89 41.91
C GLN A 317 -6.56 -10.45 41.05
N GLN A 318 -6.38 -10.18 39.81
CA GLN A 318 -7.44 -9.74 38.86
C GLN A 318 -8.13 -10.89 38.16
N MET A 319 -7.64 -12.13 38.28
CA MET A 319 -8.26 -13.31 37.64
C MET A 319 -9.53 -13.66 38.41
N PRO A 320 -10.73 -13.55 37.78
CA PRO A 320 -11.98 -13.93 38.46
C PRO A 320 -11.94 -15.42 38.80
N LEU A 321 -12.27 -15.75 40.02
CA LEU A 321 -12.53 -17.11 40.48
C LEU A 321 -13.77 -17.64 39.69
N ASN A 322 -13.55 -18.46 38.64
CA ASN A 322 -14.60 -19.22 38.00
C ASN A 322 -14.93 -20.45 38.84
#